data_9e9a6b7c1508d8b69e48bcaad69917a9
#
_entry.id   9e9a6b7c1508d8b69e48bcaad69917a9
#
_cell.length_a   1.000
_cell.length_b   1.000
_cell.length_c   1.000
_cell.angle_alpha   90.00
_cell.angle_beta   90.00
_cell.angle_gamma   90.00
#
_symmetry.space_group_name_H-M   'P 1'
#
loop_
_entity.id
_entity.type
_entity.pdbx_description
1 polymer ?
#
loop_
_entity_poly.entity_id
_entity_poly.type
_entity_poly.pdbx_seq_one_letter_code
_entity_poly.pdbx_strand_id
1 'polypeptide(L)'
;MARRDRDESGAARNARPRDPLGRPLPRGSDGVDRIPDDLDLPPGESLDYAQELLDRGLAFNAHEVLEAAWKNGPDGERTLWQSLAQLAVGITHVQRGNAKGACALLERAAAGLGASGRPVPHGIDAAGLVAYCAELIADLRAGADVGPERLTPRLTAVDRRAS
;
A
#
# COMPACT_ATOMS: atom_id res chain seq x y z
N MET A 1 -8.88 26.77 4.07
CA MET A 1 -9.13 25.31 4.15
C MET A 1 -9.74 24.80 2.85
N ALA A 2 -9.13 23.80 2.26
CA ALA A 2 -9.71 23.17 1.08
C ALA A 2 -10.98 22.40 1.49
N ARG A 3 -12.09 22.68 0.80
CA ARG A 3 -13.34 21.99 1.04
C ARG A 3 -13.22 20.55 0.53
N ARG A 4 -13.54 19.59 1.37
CA ARG A 4 -13.51 18.17 0.99
C ARG A 4 -14.71 17.89 0.09
N ASP A 5 -14.44 17.25 -1.06
CA ASP A 5 -15.52 16.81 -1.94
C ASP A 5 -16.33 15.70 -1.27
N ARG A 6 -17.65 15.76 -1.41
CA ARG A 6 -18.56 14.78 -0.86
C ARG A 6 -19.48 14.26 -1.95
N ASP A 7 -19.91 12.99 -1.82
CA ASP A 7 -20.91 12.42 -2.69
C ASP A 7 -22.33 12.84 -2.22
N GLU A 8 -23.36 12.34 -2.91
CA GLU A 8 -24.74 12.66 -2.60
C GLU A 8 -25.18 12.23 -1.20
N SER A 9 -24.51 11.23 -0.62
CA SER A 9 -24.78 10.76 0.74
C SER A 9 -24.01 11.57 1.80
N GLY A 10 -23.17 12.50 1.38
CA GLY A 10 -22.33 13.28 2.26
C GLY A 10 -20.97 12.64 2.59
N ALA A 11 -20.68 11.46 2.07
CA ALA A 11 -19.39 10.80 2.26
C ALA A 11 -18.29 11.52 1.49
N ALA A 12 -17.08 11.59 2.08
CA ALA A 12 -15.94 12.24 1.44
C ALA A 12 -15.55 11.50 0.15
N ARG A 13 -15.39 12.25 -0.94
CA ARG A 13 -14.92 11.73 -2.22
C ARG A 13 -13.50 12.18 -2.49
N ASN A 14 -12.71 11.27 -3.06
CA ASN A 14 -11.34 11.53 -3.44
C ASN A 14 -11.30 11.95 -4.90
N ALA A 15 -11.88 13.14 -5.22
CA ALA A 15 -12.08 13.60 -6.59
C ALA A 15 -10.88 14.35 -7.17
N ARG A 16 -9.94 14.82 -6.33
CA ARG A 16 -8.78 15.58 -6.81
C ARG A 16 -7.72 14.66 -7.40
N PRO A 17 -7.05 15.09 -8.49
CA PRO A 17 -5.88 14.37 -8.96
C PRO A 17 -4.79 14.37 -7.89
N ARG A 18 -3.93 13.37 -7.92
CA ARG A 18 -2.84 13.23 -6.97
C ARG A 18 -1.51 13.11 -7.69
N ASP A 19 -0.45 13.60 -7.05
CA ASP A 19 0.91 13.39 -7.53
C ASP A 19 1.37 11.94 -7.24
N PRO A 20 2.56 11.53 -7.71
CA PRO A 20 3.06 10.16 -7.47
C PRO A 20 3.20 9.79 -5.99
N LEU A 21 3.32 10.79 -5.09
CA LEU A 21 3.41 10.55 -3.65
C LEU A 21 2.04 10.53 -2.98
N GLY A 22 0.95 10.59 -3.76
CA GLY A 22 -0.42 10.57 -3.26
C GLY A 22 -0.91 11.90 -2.70
N ARG A 23 -0.19 13.00 -2.93
CA ARG A 23 -0.58 14.33 -2.44
C ARG A 23 -1.68 14.90 -3.34
N PRO A 24 -2.75 15.50 -2.77
CA PRO A 24 -3.77 16.13 -3.59
C PRO A 24 -3.19 17.29 -4.41
N LEU A 25 -3.56 17.35 -5.68
CA LEU A 25 -3.22 18.44 -6.59
C LEU A 25 -4.44 19.33 -6.80
N PRO A 26 -4.26 20.60 -7.26
CA PRO A 26 -5.38 21.42 -7.64
C PRO A 26 -6.25 20.77 -8.70
N ARG A 27 -7.55 21.02 -8.67
CA ARG A 27 -8.48 20.51 -9.69
C ARG A 27 -8.05 20.98 -11.07
N GLY A 28 -8.13 20.08 -12.05
CA GLY A 28 -7.70 20.35 -13.41
C GLY A 28 -6.21 20.15 -13.66
N SER A 29 -5.41 19.83 -12.62
CA SER A 29 -4.00 19.48 -12.79
C SER A 29 -3.83 18.08 -13.35
N ASP A 30 -2.74 17.87 -14.09
CA ASP A 30 -2.35 16.52 -14.50
C ASP A 30 -1.80 15.78 -13.28
N GLY A 31 -2.32 14.60 -13.01
CA GLY A 31 -1.88 13.76 -11.91
C GLY A 31 -1.64 12.34 -12.36
N VAL A 32 -1.34 11.46 -11.40
CA VAL A 32 -1.26 10.03 -11.64
C VAL A 32 -2.67 9.48 -11.84
N ASP A 33 -2.83 8.53 -12.74
CA ASP A 33 -4.11 7.86 -12.98
C ASP A 33 -4.65 7.29 -11.67
N ARG A 34 -5.92 7.57 -11.39
CA ARG A 34 -6.57 7.09 -10.17
C ARG A 34 -6.96 5.63 -10.30
N ILE A 35 -6.88 4.94 -9.17
CA ILE A 35 -7.49 3.63 -9.05
C ILE A 35 -9.01 3.84 -8.88
N PRO A 36 -9.86 3.17 -9.68
CA PRO A 36 -11.31 3.30 -9.51
C PRO A 36 -11.77 2.90 -8.12
N ASP A 37 -12.70 3.67 -7.54
CA ASP A 37 -13.23 3.38 -6.21
C ASP A 37 -13.99 2.05 -6.15
N ASP A 38 -14.50 1.58 -7.28
CA ASP A 38 -15.26 0.32 -7.41
C ASP A 38 -14.40 -0.84 -7.92
N LEU A 39 -13.08 -0.72 -7.86
CA LEU A 39 -12.18 -1.77 -8.31
C LEU A 39 -12.45 -3.07 -7.55
N ASP A 40 -12.67 -4.15 -8.29
CA ASP A 40 -12.92 -5.49 -7.74
C ASP A 40 -12.20 -6.52 -8.61
N LEU A 41 -10.99 -6.88 -8.21
CA LEU A 41 -10.14 -7.83 -8.94
C LEU A 41 -9.98 -9.11 -8.13
N PRO A 42 -9.78 -10.26 -8.81
CA PRO A 42 -9.36 -11.48 -8.12
C PRO A 42 -8.07 -11.24 -7.31
N PRO A 43 -7.86 -11.98 -6.21
CA PRO A 43 -6.70 -11.77 -5.33
C PRO A 43 -5.35 -11.76 -6.05
N GLY A 44 -5.12 -12.72 -6.96
CA GLY A 44 -3.86 -12.77 -7.70
C GLY A 44 -3.64 -11.53 -8.57
N GLU A 45 -4.67 -11.06 -9.25
CA GLU A 45 -4.60 -9.86 -10.07
C GLU A 45 -4.40 -8.60 -9.23
N SER A 46 -5.03 -8.53 -8.04
CA SER A 46 -4.82 -7.44 -7.10
C SER A 46 -3.35 -7.37 -6.66
N LEU A 47 -2.75 -8.52 -6.34
CA LEU A 47 -1.35 -8.60 -5.94
C LEU A 47 -0.41 -8.20 -7.08
N ASP A 48 -0.66 -8.69 -8.29
CA ASP A 48 0.16 -8.34 -9.46
C ASP A 48 0.08 -6.85 -9.76
N TYR A 49 -1.11 -6.27 -9.69
CA TYR A 49 -1.30 -4.83 -9.94
C TYR A 49 -0.62 -3.99 -8.86
N ALA A 50 -0.82 -4.33 -7.59
CA ALA A 50 -0.16 -3.62 -6.50
C ALA A 50 1.37 -3.70 -6.60
N GLN A 51 1.90 -4.88 -6.97
CA GLN A 51 3.34 -5.06 -7.17
C GLN A 51 3.87 -4.18 -8.28
N GLU A 52 3.16 -4.12 -9.41
CA GLU A 52 3.55 -3.25 -10.53
C GLU A 52 3.60 -1.78 -10.11
N LEU A 53 2.60 -1.34 -9.36
CA LEU A 53 2.56 0.03 -8.87
C LEU A 53 3.71 0.32 -7.89
N LEU A 54 3.99 -0.60 -6.96
CA LEU A 54 5.15 -0.46 -6.06
C LEU A 54 6.45 -0.35 -6.86
N ASP A 55 6.63 -1.21 -7.85
CA ASP A 55 7.85 -1.23 -8.67
C ASP A 55 8.05 0.08 -9.45
N ARG A 56 6.96 0.77 -9.75
CA ARG A 56 6.98 2.09 -10.41
C ARG A 56 7.11 3.26 -9.42
N GLY A 57 7.25 2.99 -8.12
CA GLY A 57 7.31 4.02 -7.11
C GLY A 57 5.96 4.63 -6.73
N LEU A 58 4.86 3.98 -7.12
CA LEU A 58 3.50 4.47 -6.91
C LEU A 58 2.85 3.76 -5.71
N ALA A 59 3.48 3.86 -4.54
CA ALA A 59 3.04 3.18 -3.33
C ALA A 59 1.65 3.62 -2.88
N PHE A 60 1.30 4.90 -3.05
CA PHE A 60 -0.04 5.37 -2.69
C PHE A 60 -1.12 4.68 -3.53
N ASN A 61 -0.87 4.55 -4.85
CA ASN A 61 -1.80 3.85 -5.74
C ASN A 61 -1.87 2.35 -5.42
N ALA A 62 -0.73 1.74 -5.08
CA ALA A 62 -0.71 0.35 -4.63
C ALA A 62 -1.60 0.15 -3.39
N HIS A 63 -1.53 1.07 -2.44
CA HIS A 63 -2.41 1.06 -1.26
C HIS A 63 -3.88 1.06 -1.66
N GLU A 64 -4.28 1.85 -2.65
CA GLU A 64 -5.68 1.90 -3.10
C GLU A 64 -6.15 0.55 -3.66
N VAL A 65 -5.30 -0.14 -4.43
CA VAL A 65 -5.60 -1.48 -4.95
C VAL A 65 -5.76 -2.48 -3.80
N LEU A 66 -4.85 -2.45 -2.84
CA LEU A 66 -4.88 -3.36 -1.68
C LEU A 66 -6.07 -3.07 -0.75
N GLU A 67 -6.45 -1.81 -0.61
CA GLU A 67 -7.64 -1.42 0.15
C GLU A 67 -8.92 -1.94 -0.53
N ALA A 68 -9.00 -1.86 -1.86
CA ALA A 68 -10.13 -2.43 -2.60
C ALA A 68 -10.22 -3.96 -2.39
N ALA A 69 -9.08 -4.64 -2.41
CA ALA A 69 -9.03 -6.08 -2.14
C ALA A 69 -9.49 -6.41 -0.71
N TRP A 70 -9.09 -5.59 0.26
CA TRP A 70 -9.54 -5.73 1.63
C TRP A 70 -11.05 -5.57 1.76
N LYS A 71 -11.64 -4.56 1.11
CA LYS A 71 -13.07 -4.29 1.20
C LYS A 71 -13.92 -5.35 0.52
N ASN A 72 -13.41 -5.95 -0.56
CA ASN A 72 -14.17 -6.89 -1.39
C ASN A 72 -13.84 -8.35 -1.09
N GLY A 73 -12.84 -8.62 -0.27
CA GLY A 73 -12.40 -9.98 0.02
C GLY A 73 -13.16 -10.62 1.20
N PRO A 74 -12.90 -11.91 1.45
CA PRO A 74 -13.53 -12.62 2.55
C PRO A 74 -13.05 -12.10 3.92
N ASP A 75 -13.94 -12.17 4.91
CA ASP A 75 -13.65 -11.69 6.27
C ASP A 75 -12.42 -12.34 6.89
N GLY A 76 -12.18 -13.61 6.60
CA GLY A 76 -11.01 -14.34 7.12
C GLY A 76 -9.66 -13.82 6.60
N GLU A 77 -9.66 -13.05 5.52
CA GLU A 77 -8.44 -12.47 4.94
C GLU A 77 -8.33 -10.97 5.20
N ARG A 78 -9.27 -10.38 5.91
CA ARG A 78 -9.33 -8.93 6.13
C ARG A 78 -8.04 -8.38 6.75
N THR A 79 -7.55 -8.99 7.81
CA THR A 79 -6.32 -8.55 8.49
C THR A 79 -5.11 -8.62 7.55
N LEU A 80 -5.02 -9.67 6.74
CA LEU A 80 -3.93 -9.84 5.79
C LEU A 80 -3.90 -8.69 4.76
N TRP A 81 -5.02 -8.45 4.09
CA TRP A 81 -5.11 -7.40 3.07
C TRP A 81 -4.94 -6.00 3.67
N GLN A 82 -5.52 -5.77 4.85
CA GLN A 82 -5.34 -4.50 5.56
C GLN A 82 -3.87 -4.25 5.89
N SER A 83 -3.15 -5.30 6.30
CA SER A 83 -1.72 -5.19 6.60
C SER A 83 -0.90 -4.85 5.37
N LEU A 84 -1.23 -5.44 4.22
CA LEU A 84 -0.58 -5.09 2.95
C LEU A 84 -0.84 -3.62 2.58
N ALA A 85 -2.07 -3.15 2.76
CA ALA A 85 -2.41 -1.74 2.52
C ALA A 85 -1.62 -0.81 3.46
N GLN A 86 -1.50 -1.18 4.73
CA GLN A 86 -0.70 -0.43 5.71
C GLN A 86 0.79 -0.39 5.33
N LEU A 87 1.32 -1.48 4.80
CA LEU A 87 2.68 -1.52 4.28
C LEU A 87 2.88 -0.48 3.16
N ALA A 88 1.96 -0.45 2.20
CA ALA A 88 2.03 0.51 1.11
C ALA A 88 1.93 1.96 1.59
N VAL A 89 1.06 2.25 2.58
CA VAL A 89 0.97 3.58 3.17
C VAL A 89 2.25 3.93 3.94
N GLY A 90 2.84 2.96 4.64
CA GLY A 90 4.14 3.15 5.30
C GLY A 90 5.22 3.56 4.31
N ILE A 91 5.30 2.88 3.17
CA ILE A 91 6.24 3.24 2.09
C ILE A 91 5.94 4.65 1.56
N THR A 92 4.66 4.99 1.39
CA THR A 92 4.26 6.35 0.98
C THR A 92 4.79 7.41 1.94
N HIS A 93 4.72 7.15 3.25
CA HIS A 93 5.27 8.07 4.24
C HIS A 93 6.80 8.20 4.12
N VAL A 94 7.52 7.12 3.82
CA VAL A 94 8.96 7.19 3.55
C VAL A 94 9.22 8.13 2.38
N GLN A 95 8.46 7.98 1.30
CA GLN A 95 8.60 8.81 0.10
C GLN A 95 8.33 10.29 0.40
N ARG A 96 7.44 10.58 1.34
CA ARG A 96 7.11 11.95 1.75
C ARG A 96 8.07 12.52 2.79
N GLY A 97 9.07 11.76 3.22
CA GLY A 97 10.00 12.19 4.26
C GLY A 97 9.43 12.14 5.67
N ASN A 98 8.34 11.39 5.89
CA ASN A 98 7.72 11.25 7.20
C ASN A 98 8.13 9.92 7.85
N ALA A 99 9.33 9.88 8.42
CA ALA A 99 9.87 8.66 9.03
C ALA A 99 9.02 8.17 10.21
N LYS A 100 8.50 9.07 11.02
CA LYS A 100 7.69 8.72 12.19
C LYS A 100 6.39 8.02 11.77
N GLY A 101 5.68 8.59 10.80
CA GLY A 101 4.47 7.98 10.25
C GLY A 101 4.75 6.66 9.57
N ALA A 102 5.86 6.58 8.84
CA ALA A 102 6.28 5.34 8.18
C ALA A 102 6.50 4.23 9.20
N CYS A 103 7.28 4.48 10.26
CA CYS A 103 7.55 3.47 11.29
C CYS A 103 6.26 2.98 11.96
N ALA A 104 5.33 3.87 12.27
CA ALA A 104 4.06 3.49 12.89
C ALA A 104 3.26 2.53 12.00
N LEU A 105 3.16 2.82 10.71
CA LEU A 105 2.40 1.97 9.78
C LEU A 105 3.14 0.67 9.45
N LEU A 106 4.45 0.71 9.33
CA LEU A 106 5.24 -0.50 9.11
C LEU A 106 5.17 -1.45 10.31
N GLU A 107 5.12 -0.92 11.52
CA GLU A 107 4.93 -1.75 12.72
C GLU A 107 3.56 -2.43 12.73
N ARG A 108 2.50 -1.71 12.36
CA ARG A 108 1.16 -2.27 12.24
C ARG A 108 1.09 -3.34 11.15
N ALA A 109 1.69 -3.07 10.01
CA ALA A 109 1.73 -4.03 8.91
C ALA A 109 2.44 -5.31 9.35
N ALA A 110 3.60 -5.20 9.99
CA ALA A 110 4.35 -6.35 10.46
C ALA A 110 3.56 -7.17 11.48
N ALA A 111 2.88 -6.50 12.42
CA ALA A 111 2.06 -7.18 13.43
C ALA A 111 0.91 -7.97 12.77
N GLY A 112 0.20 -7.34 11.83
CA GLY A 112 -0.90 -8.00 11.14
C GLY A 112 -0.45 -9.15 10.25
N LEU A 113 0.67 -8.99 9.54
CA LEU A 113 1.23 -10.05 8.71
C LEU A 113 1.72 -11.23 9.57
N GLY A 114 2.35 -10.94 10.71
CA GLY A 114 2.80 -11.97 11.64
C GLY A 114 1.66 -12.74 12.31
N ALA A 115 0.50 -12.10 12.46
CA ALA A 115 -0.69 -12.71 13.04
C ALA A 115 -1.53 -13.48 12.03
N SER A 116 -1.21 -13.38 10.73
CA SER A 116 -1.95 -14.09 9.69
C SER A 116 -1.79 -15.59 9.85
N GLY A 117 -2.89 -16.32 9.66
CA GLY A 117 -2.87 -17.78 9.76
C GLY A 117 -1.97 -18.44 8.72
N ARG A 118 -1.60 -19.68 8.97
CA ARG A 118 -0.78 -20.48 8.04
C ARG A 118 -1.58 -21.67 7.54
N PRO A 119 -1.47 -22.01 6.24
CA PRO A 119 -0.67 -21.33 5.21
C PRO A 119 -1.25 -19.97 4.86
N VAL A 120 -0.37 -19.02 4.49
CA VAL A 120 -0.80 -17.70 4.04
C VAL A 120 -1.37 -17.83 2.62
N PRO A 121 -2.59 -17.34 2.37
CA PRO A 121 -3.21 -17.51 1.07
C PRO A 121 -2.53 -16.70 -0.04
N HIS A 122 -2.81 -17.07 -1.27
CA HIS A 122 -2.41 -16.35 -2.49
C HIS A 122 -0.90 -16.22 -2.70
N GLY A 123 -0.10 -17.03 -2.03
CA GLY A 123 1.36 -16.98 -2.17
C GLY A 123 2.01 -15.75 -1.55
N ILE A 124 1.29 -15.00 -0.72
CA ILE A 124 1.82 -13.83 -0.04
C ILE A 124 2.97 -14.22 0.89
N ASP A 125 4.10 -13.52 0.77
CA ASP A 125 5.30 -13.78 1.57
C ASP A 125 5.26 -13.00 2.88
N ALA A 126 4.38 -13.41 3.79
CA ALA A 126 4.21 -12.70 5.06
C ALA A 126 5.50 -12.64 5.87
N ALA A 127 6.24 -13.75 5.97
CA ALA A 127 7.51 -13.77 6.73
C ALA A 127 8.55 -12.82 6.13
N GLY A 128 8.70 -12.82 4.81
CA GLY A 128 9.62 -11.92 4.12
C GLY A 128 9.24 -10.47 4.30
N LEU A 129 7.94 -10.16 4.27
CA LEU A 129 7.46 -8.80 4.46
C LEU A 129 7.62 -8.33 5.91
N VAL A 130 7.45 -9.20 6.90
CA VAL A 130 7.73 -8.87 8.31
C VAL A 130 9.20 -8.50 8.47
N ALA A 131 10.11 -9.30 7.90
CA ALA A 131 11.54 -9.01 7.93
C ALA A 131 11.87 -7.69 7.22
N TYR A 132 11.25 -7.44 6.07
CA TYR A 132 11.40 -6.18 5.34
C TYR A 132 11.00 -4.98 6.20
N CYS A 133 9.85 -5.05 6.86
CA CYS A 133 9.39 -3.97 7.74
C CYS A 133 10.37 -3.72 8.88
N ALA A 134 10.90 -4.76 9.51
CA ALA A 134 11.84 -4.63 10.62
C ALA A 134 13.13 -3.94 10.18
N GLU A 135 13.67 -4.33 9.03
CA GLU A 135 14.89 -3.72 8.49
C GLU A 135 14.68 -2.25 8.12
N LEU A 136 13.57 -1.95 7.45
CA LEU A 136 13.26 -0.58 7.04
C LEU A 136 13.04 0.33 8.25
N ILE A 137 12.31 -0.15 9.27
CA ILE A 137 12.11 0.59 10.52
C ILE A 137 13.45 0.89 11.19
N ALA A 138 14.34 -0.09 11.28
CA ALA A 138 15.66 0.09 11.89
C ALA A 138 16.46 1.17 11.16
N ASP A 139 16.46 1.14 9.82
CA ASP A 139 17.18 2.13 9.02
C ASP A 139 16.57 3.53 9.19
N LEU A 140 15.25 3.65 9.21
CA LEU A 140 14.57 4.93 9.41
C LEU A 140 14.88 5.52 10.79
N ARG A 141 14.90 4.69 11.82
CA ARG A 141 15.23 5.12 13.19
C ARG A 141 16.70 5.53 13.35
N ALA A 142 17.57 4.92 12.56
CA ALA A 142 18.99 5.28 12.52
C ALA A 142 19.28 6.54 11.69
N GLY A 143 18.26 7.10 11.03
CA GLY A 143 18.44 8.26 10.17
C GLY A 143 19.13 7.95 8.86
N ALA A 144 19.17 6.69 8.45
CA ALA A 144 19.80 6.28 7.20
C ALA A 144 19.01 6.79 6.00
N ASP A 145 19.73 7.10 4.93
CA ASP A 145 19.08 7.43 3.65
C ASP A 145 18.51 6.17 3.04
N VAL A 146 17.22 6.24 2.66
CA VAL A 146 16.52 5.12 2.04
C VAL A 146 16.18 5.50 0.60
N GLY A 147 16.87 4.89 -0.34
CA GLY A 147 16.67 5.14 -1.76
C GLY A 147 15.44 4.41 -2.30
N PRO A 148 14.98 4.81 -3.50
CA PRO A 148 13.79 4.20 -4.13
C PRO A 148 13.88 2.68 -4.30
N GLU A 149 15.07 2.15 -4.49
CA GLU A 149 15.31 0.71 -4.65
C GLU A 149 14.96 -0.10 -3.40
N ARG A 150 14.91 0.55 -2.23
CA ARG A 150 14.54 -0.07 -0.96
C ARG A 150 13.02 -0.11 -0.76
N LEU A 151 12.25 0.51 -1.66
CA LEU A 151 10.81 0.71 -1.50
C LEU A 151 9.98 -0.16 -2.44
N THR A 152 10.56 -1.26 -2.92
CA THR A 152 9.90 -2.20 -3.84
C THR A 152 9.90 -3.62 -3.27
N PRO A 153 9.28 -3.84 -2.08
CA PRO A 153 9.24 -5.19 -1.51
C PRO A 153 8.46 -6.14 -2.41
N ARG A 154 8.77 -7.44 -2.32
CA ARG A 154 8.01 -8.47 -3.03
C ARG A 154 6.83 -8.92 -2.17
N LEU A 155 5.63 -8.77 -2.70
CA LEU A 155 4.41 -9.15 -1.98
C LEU A 155 4.21 -10.65 -1.94
N THR A 156 4.69 -11.36 -2.94
CA THR A 156 4.56 -12.81 -3.03
C THR A 156 5.93 -13.48 -3.02
N ALA A 157 5.98 -14.73 -2.54
CA ALA A 157 7.20 -15.51 -2.47
C ALA A 157 7.71 -15.92 -3.84
N VAL A 158 6.81 -16.01 -4.83
CA VAL A 158 7.14 -16.35 -6.22
C VAL A 158 6.69 -15.19 -7.09
N ASP A 159 7.56 -14.77 -8.01
CA ASP A 159 7.17 -13.76 -9.00
C ASP A 159 6.14 -14.37 -9.95
N ARG A 160 4.90 -13.94 -9.81
CA ARG A 160 3.78 -14.45 -10.60
C ARG A 160 3.89 -14.11 -12.08
N ARG A 161 4.73 -13.13 -12.41
CA ARG A 161 4.97 -12.72 -13.81
C ARG A 161 6.11 -13.49 -14.47
N ALA A 162 6.97 -14.14 -13.68
CA ALA A 162 8.05 -14.98 -14.18
C ALA A 162 7.47 -16.33 -14.55
N SER A 163 7.05 -16.51 -15.75
CA SER A 163 6.53 -17.76 -16.26
C SER A 163 7.38 -18.25 -17.42
#